data_210446b32aa45926a65df789042faa3b
#
_entry.id   210446b32aa45926a65df789042faa3b
#
_cell.length_a   1.000
_cell.length_b   1.000
_cell.length_c   1.000
_cell.angle_alpha   90.00
_cell.angle_beta   90.00
_cell.angle_gamma   90.00
#
_symmetry.space_group_name_H-M   'P 1'
#
loop_
_entity.id
_entity.type
_entity.pdbx_description
1 polymer ?
#
loop_
_entity_poly.entity_id
_entity_poly.type
_entity_poly.pdbx_seq_one_letter_code
_entity_poly.pdbx_strand_id
1 'polypeptide(L)'
;MKNLSRSDLSSALSAVIKRFAVLSGTLMISAVSIAGFYKTALPNSYFISKGENLMINSAFSISAKPCESKYTVALTDTSARASKTTESTLMLFGSVPIKNVTSTSIDRPSLVPCGQAFGIKLLTDGVMVVDFSRVEGGCPAKSCGIKEGDIIISIDGKKVSSNAEVSSIIRNSDGEKCSVLLRRSGKEQTVDLTPVYSNGAYKAGMWVRDSSAGIGTLTFYDAQNGTFGGLGHPVCDSDTKEMLPLSAGLVGKVNITGLVQSDKGKPGQLLGEFSGSENLGSINLNCEDGVYGSLDKNPSAAEPVELGFRQEIKKGKAKILCSIDGKEPESYDILIEQINLAGGSEHDMVVKITDTDLLEKTGGIVQGMSGSPIIQNGRLVGAVTHVFIDDPQHGYGIFADEMYSRSQEIAESSENSSENAS
;
A
#
# COMPACT_ATOMS: atom_id res chain seq x y z
N MET A 1 52.15 -44.14 -34.08
CA MET A 1 51.85 -43.22 -32.94
C MET A 1 52.73 -41.98 -33.14
N LYS A 2 52.16 -40.84 -33.46
CA LYS A 2 52.89 -39.56 -33.60
C LYS A 2 53.26 -39.03 -32.20
N ASN A 3 54.54 -39.02 -31.89
CA ASN A 3 55.09 -38.40 -30.69
C ASN A 3 54.83 -36.88 -30.79
N LEU A 4 53.92 -36.36 -29.98
CA LEU A 4 53.70 -34.90 -29.82
C LEU A 4 55.00 -34.31 -29.25
N SER A 5 55.49 -33.22 -29.86
CA SER A 5 56.67 -32.54 -29.36
C SER A 5 56.36 -31.80 -28.02
N ARG A 6 57.37 -31.56 -27.18
CA ARG A 6 57.19 -30.81 -25.92
C ARG A 6 56.61 -29.43 -26.17
N SER A 7 56.87 -28.81 -27.31
CA SER A 7 56.31 -27.52 -27.73
C SER A 7 54.82 -27.57 -28.04
N ASP A 8 54.33 -28.68 -28.65
CA ASP A 8 52.91 -28.86 -28.97
C ASP A 8 52.07 -29.09 -27.70
N LEU A 9 52.64 -29.80 -26.73
CA LEU A 9 51.99 -30.02 -25.43
C LEU A 9 51.90 -28.73 -24.60
N SER A 10 52.95 -27.90 -24.62
CA SER A 10 53.00 -26.61 -23.95
C SER A 10 51.99 -25.58 -24.54
N SER A 11 51.88 -25.53 -25.88
CA SER A 11 50.93 -24.67 -26.58
C SER A 11 49.49 -25.10 -26.33
N ALA A 12 49.19 -26.40 -26.34
CA ALA A 12 47.87 -26.95 -26.03
C ALA A 12 47.46 -26.66 -24.57
N LEU A 13 48.39 -26.87 -23.62
CA LEU A 13 48.16 -26.55 -22.20
C LEU A 13 47.90 -25.06 -21.99
N SER A 14 48.67 -24.18 -22.64
CA SER A 14 48.45 -22.71 -22.59
C SER A 14 47.08 -22.32 -23.15
N ALA A 15 46.64 -22.94 -24.25
CA ALA A 15 45.32 -22.70 -24.83
C ALA A 15 44.18 -23.15 -23.89
N VAL A 16 44.33 -24.26 -23.21
CA VAL A 16 43.36 -24.77 -22.21
C VAL A 16 43.31 -23.85 -21.01
N ILE A 17 44.42 -23.39 -20.47
CA ILE A 17 44.48 -22.45 -19.34
C ILE A 17 43.83 -21.12 -19.72
N LYS A 18 44.09 -20.58 -20.90
CA LYS A 18 43.44 -19.33 -21.39
C LYS A 18 41.92 -19.49 -21.51
N ARG A 19 41.46 -20.60 -22.08
CA ARG A 19 40.01 -20.88 -22.18
C ARG A 19 39.36 -21.01 -20.81
N PHE A 20 40.04 -21.71 -19.88
CA PHE A 20 39.55 -21.83 -18.51
C PHE A 20 39.51 -20.48 -17.77
N ALA A 21 40.55 -19.64 -17.93
CA ALA A 21 40.61 -18.32 -17.37
C ALA A 21 39.49 -17.39 -17.92
N VAL A 22 39.23 -17.45 -19.24
CA VAL A 22 38.10 -16.69 -19.85
C VAL A 22 36.77 -17.23 -19.33
N LEU A 23 36.55 -18.52 -19.25
CA LEU A 23 35.32 -19.13 -18.77
C LEU A 23 35.04 -18.77 -17.29
N SER A 24 36.06 -18.85 -16.44
CA SER A 24 35.94 -18.49 -15.02
C SER A 24 35.71 -16.98 -14.83
N GLY A 25 36.36 -16.14 -15.66
CA GLY A 25 36.15 -14.70 -15.65
C GLY A 25 34.74 -14.31 -16.05
N THR A 26 34.18 -14.92 -17.10
CA THR A 26 32.79 -14.66 -17.53
C THR A 26 31.80 -15.13 -16.46
N LEU A 27 32.02 -16.28 -15.84
CA LEU A 27 31.15 -16.79 -14.76
C LEU A 27 31.16 -15.88 -13.54
N MET A 28 32.33 -15.32 -13.17
CA MET A 28 32.47 -14.40 -12.05
C MET A 28 31.76 -13.08 -12.34
N ILE A 29 31.92 -12.53 -13.53
CA ILE A 29 31.23 -11.28 -13.95
C ILE A 29 29.73 -11.50 -13.92
N SER A 30 29.24 -12.64 -14.44
CA SER A 30 27.81 -12.97 -14.41
C SER A 30 27.27 -13.05 -12.97
N ALA A 31 27.99 -13.72 -12.07
CA ALA A 31 27.59 -13.84 -10.66
C ALA A 31 27.55 -12.48 -9.95
N VAL A 32 28.52 -11.61 -10.20
CA VAL A 32 28.56 -10.24 -9.64
C VAL A 32 27.40 -9.39 -10.20
N SER A 33 27.09 -9.50 -11.49
CA SER A 33 25.96 -8.79 -12.11
C SER A 33 24.62 -9.26 -11.54
N ILE A 34 24.43 -10.55 -11.33
CA ILE A 34 23.25 -11.13 -10.70
C ILE A 34 23.14 -10.66 -9.24
N ALA A 35 24.24 -10.68 -8.49
CA ALA A 35 24.25 -10.18 -7.11
C ALA A 35 23.92 -8.68 -7.05
N GLY A 36 24.43 -7.88 -8.01
CA GLY A 36 24.09 -6.46 -8.16
C GLY A 36 22.60 -6.23 -8.40
N PHE A 37 21.97 -7.03 -9.26
CA PHE A 37 20.54 -7.00 -9.48
C PHE A 37 19.76 -7.32 -8.19
N TYR A 38 20.09 -8.41 -7.50
CA TYR A 38 19.40 -8.78 -6.26
C TYR A 38 19.63 -7.80 -5.10
N LYS A 39 20.74 -7.07 -5.11
CA LYS A 39 20.99 -6.03 -4.10
C LYS A 39 19.91 -4.95 -4.09
N THR A 40 19.37 -4.61 -5.24
CA THR A 40 18.28 -3.62 -5.39
C THR A 40 16.88 -4.26 -5.37
N ALA A 41 16.76 -5.47 -5.91
CA ALA A 41 15.47 -6.16 -6.05
C ALA A 41 14.96 -6.86 -4.78
N LEU A 42 15.80 -6.99 -3.74
CA LEU A 42 15.40 -7.62 -2.47
C LEU A 42 15.21 -6.57 -1.37
N PRO A 43 14.25 -6.75 -0.44
CA PRO A 43 14.05 -5.87 0.70
C PRO A 43 15.22 -5.93 1.68
N ASN A 44 15.27 -4.96 2.60
CA ASN A 44 16.28 -4.92 3.67
C ASN A 44 15.84 -5.67 4.93
N SER A 45 14.53 -5.95 5.06
CA SER A 45 13.94 -6.61 6.22
C SER A 45 12.95 -7.69 5.80
N TYR A 46 12.84 -8.75 6.62
CA TYR A 46 11.94 -9.87 6.42
C TYR A 46 11.30 -10.29 7.74
N PHE A 47 10.06 -10.77 7.67
CA PHE A 47 9.50 -11.59 8.74
C PHE A 47 9.82 -13.06 8.50
N ILE A 48 10.08 -13.79 9.59
CA ILE A 48 10.24 -15.25 9.59
C ILE A 48 9.44 -15.83 10.75
N SER A 49 8.91 -17.04 10.59
CA SER A 49 8.28 -17.74 11.71
C SER A 49 9.34 -18.16 12.74
N LYS A 50 8.94 -18.21 14.01
CA LYS A 50 9.82 -18.70 15.09
C LYS A 50 10.34 -20.11 14.75
N GLY A 51 11.66 -20.24 14.85
CA GLY A 51 12.35 -21.51 14.55
C GLY A 51 12.65 -21.78 13.08
N GLU A 52 12.19 -20.93 12.16
CA GLU A 52 12.49 -21.03 10.74
C GLU A 52 13.70 -20.16 10.37
N ASN A 53 14.38 -20.55 9.29
CA ASN A 53 15.45 -19.76 8.69
C ASN A 53 14.91 -18.97 7.50
N LEU A 54 15.51 -17.81 7.24
CA LEU A 54 15.15 -17.01 6.07
C LEU A 54 15.46 -17.77 4.79
N MET A 55 14.42 -18.09 4.04
CA MET A 55 14.47 -18.68 2.70
C MET A 55 13.79 -17.74 1.71
N ILE A 56 14.48 -17.44 0.60
CA ILE A 56 13.96 -16.53 -0.41
C ILE A 56 13.62 -17.34 -1.66
N ASN A 57 12.35 -17.30 -2.05
CA ASN A 57 11.92 -17.90 -3.31
C ASN A 57 12.37 -17.04 -4.49
N SER A 58 13.39 -17.46 -5.19
CA SER A 58 13.98 -16.74 -6.31
C SER A 58 14.49 -17.69 -7.40
N ALA A 59 14.75 -17.15 -8.61
CA ALA A 59 15.24 -17.92 -9.74
C ALA A 59 16.63 -18.55 -9.50
N PHE A 60 17.42 -17.97 -8.60
CA PHE A 60 18.72 -18.46 -8.19
C PHE A 60 18.73 -18.77 -6.70
N SER A 61 19.60 -19.69 -6.28
CA SER A 61 19.75 -20.05 -4.88
C SER A 61 20.30 -18.87 -4.06
N ILE A 62 19.47 -18.32 -3.17
CA ILE A 62 19.84 -17.28 -2.21
C ILE A 62 19.70 -17.87 -0.80
N SER A 63 20.76 -17.80 -0.02
CA SER A 63 20.80 -18.23 1.38
C SER A 63 21.15 -17.07 2.31
N ALA A 64 20.67 -17.11 3.54
CA ALA A 64 21.04 -16.16 4.58
C ALA A 64 22.15 -16.75 5.45
N LYS A 65 23.27 -16.04 5.59
CA LYS A 65 24.36 -16.38 6.50
C LYS A 65 24.32 -15.41 7.69
N PRO A 66 24.12 -15.88 8.94
CA PRO A 66 24.11 -15.02 10.09
C PRO A 66 25.42 -14.22 10.19
N CYS A 67 25.31 -12.94 10.53
CA CYS A 67 26.48 -12.12 10.87
C CYS A 67 26.96 -12.50 12.27
N GLU A 68 28.26 -12.67 12.47
CA GLU A 68 28.86 -13.05 13.76
C GLU A 68 28.81 -11.94 14.84
N SER A 69 27.98 -10.92 14.68
CA SER A 69 27.98 -9.76 15.56
C SER A 69 26.57 -9.33 15.99
N LYS A 70 26.37 -9.41 17.29
CA LYS A 70 25.32 -8.77 18.10
C LYS A 70 23.87 -9.19 17.87
N TYR A 71 23.42 -10.07 18.76
CA TYR A 71 22.01 -10.13 19.12
C TYR A 71 21.61 -8.82 19.79
N THR A 72 20.92 -7.95 19.11
CA THR A 72 20.23 -6.83 19.74
C THR A 72 18.85 -7.33 20.12
N VAL A 73 18.68 -7.71 21.39
CA VAL A 73 17.35 -7.86 21.97
C VAL A 73 16.86 -6.44 22.16
N ALA A 74 15.95 -5.98 21.32
CA ALA A 74 15.19 -4.80 21.62
C ALA A 74 14.25 -5.15 22.77
N LEU A 75 14.66 -4.80 24.00
CA LEU A 75 13.78 -4.74 25.16
C LEU A 75 12.94 -3.46 24.97
N THR A 76 11.85 -3.54 24.23
CA THR A 76 10.74 -2.62 24.42
C THR A 76 9.92 -3.19 25.56
N ASP A 77 9.79 -2.38 26.61
CA ASP A 77 9.07 -2.69 27.84
C ASP A 77 7.65 -3.20 27.57
N THR A 78 7.31 -4.21 28.40
CA THR A 78 5.97 -4.56 28.85
C THR A 78 4.83 -4.67 27.82
N SER A 79 4.92 -5.62 26.88
CA SER A 79 3.78 -6.52 26.56
C SER A 79 4.23 -7.63 25.59
N ALA A 80 4.03 -8.80 25.99
CA ALA A 80 4.12 -10.18 25.52
C ALA A 80 4.32 -10.52 24.01
N ARG A 81 5.25 -9.88 23.26
CA ARG A 81 5.75 -10.40 21.98
C ARG A 81 7.24 -10.10 21.81
N ALA A 82 8.09 -10.88 22.49
CA ALA A 82 9.53 -10.80 22.27
C ALA A 82 9.87 -11.20 20.83
N SER A 83 10.00 -10.23 19.94
CA SER A 83 10.50 -10.43 18.59
C SER A 83 12.04 -10.46 18.63
N LYS A 84 12.63 -11.51 18.06
CA LYS A 84 14.09 -11.63 17.93
C LYS A 84 14.49 -11.17 16.54
N THR A 85 15.19 -10.05 16.46
CA THR A 85 15.77 -9.55 15.21
C THR A 85 17.19 -10.13 15.03
N THR A 86 17.48 -10.66 13.85
CA THR A 86 18.77 -11.25 13.49
C THR A 86 19.28 -10.59 12.21
N GLU A 87 20.54 -10.13 12.23
CA GLU A 87 21.23 -9.66 11.04
C GLU A 87 21.87 -10.82 10.29
N SER A 88 21.69 -10.83 8.97
CA SER A 88 22.26 -11.86 8.09
C SER A 88 22.73 -11.24 6.78
N THR A 89 23.78 -11.81 6.20
CA THR A 89 24.20 -11.48 4.84
C THR A 89 23.54 -12.44 3.86
N LEU A 90 22.81 -11.94 2.89
CA LEU A 90 22.30 -12.73 1.77
C LEU A 90 23.44 -13.10 0.85
N MET A 91 23.51 -14.39 0.50
CA MET A 91 24.56 -14.99 -0.31
C MET A 91 23.96 -15.64 -1.55
N LEU A 92 24.44 -15.26 -2.74
CA LEU A 92 24.11 -15.93 -3.99
C LEU A 92 24.97 -17.19 -4.10
N PHE A 93 24.35 -18.35 -4.37
CA PHE A 93 25.00 -19.67 -4.42
C PHE A 93 25.82 -20.00 -3.16
N GLY A 94 25.45 -19.43 -2.00
CA GLY A 94 26.18 -19.64 -0.74
C GLY A 94 27.56 -18.99 -0.66
N SER A 95 28.04 -18.28 -1.69
CA SER A 95 29.43 -17.81 -1.80
C SER A 95 29.58 -16.34 -2.14
N VAL A 96 28.70 -15.78 -2.97
CA VAL A 96 28.78 -14.38 -3.41
C VAL A 96 27.87 -13.51 -2.55
N PRO A 97 28.41 -12.55 -1.76
CA PRO A 97 27.57 -11.69 -0.92
C PRO A 97 26.73 -10.74 -1.76
N ILE A 98 25.46 -10.59 -1.40
CA ILE A 98 24.51 -9.67 -2.05
C ILE A 98 24.38 -8.41 -1.20
N LYS A 99 23.83 -8.53 0.03
CA LYS A 99 23.61 -7.44 0.98
C LYS A 99 23.31 -7.97 2.37
N ASN A 100 23.46 -7.09 3.37
CA ASN A 100 22.96 -7.37 4.71
C ASN A 100 21.47 -7.08 4.80
N VAL A 101 20.76 -7.93 5.53
CA VAL A 101 19.33 -7.83 5.79
C VAL A 101 19.04 -8.14 7.24
N THR A 102 17.92 -7.64 7.73
CA THR A 102 17.38 -7.98 9.04
C THR A 102 16.23 -8.97 8.88
N SER A 103 16.15 -9.96 9.75
CA SER A 103 15.00 -10.85 9.85
C SER A 103 14.42 -10.80 11.26
N THR A 104 13.11 -10.49 11.35
CA THR A 104 12.39 -10.44 12.62
C THR A 104 11.60 -11.73 12.77
N SER A 105 11.96 -12.51 13.80
CA SER A 105 11.30 -13.77 14.13
C SER A 105 10.04 -13.50 14.94
N ILE A 106 8.88 -13.86 14.41
CA ILE A 106 7.57 -13.64 15.05
C ILE A 106 6.78 -14.95 15.10
N ASP A 107 5.82 -15.04 16.01
CA ASP A 107 4.75 -16.03 15.89
C ASP A 107 3.95 -15.68 14.66
N ARG A 108 3.74 -16.67 13.77
CA ARG A 108 3.04 -16.39 12.51
C ARG A 108 1.62 -15.92 12.80
N PRO A 109 1.26 -14.69 12.37
CA PRO A 109 -0.09 -14.19 12.57
C PRO A 109 -1.13 -15.05 11.86
N SER A 110 -2.30 -15.17 12.48
CA SER A 110 -3.48 -15.78 11.89
C SER A 110 -4.55 -14.70 11.75
N LEU A 111 -4.94 -14.39 10.52
CA LEU A 111 -5.83 -13.28 10.17
C LEU A 111 -7.10 -13.81 9.53
N VAL A 112 -8.23 -13.18 9.80
CA VAL A 112 -9.50 -13.49 9.14
C VAL A 112 -9.53 -12.80 7.78
N PRO A 113 -9.48 -13.53 6.65
CA PRO A 113 -9.61 -12.92 5.34
C PRO A 113 -11.03 -12.41 5.16
N CYS A 114 -11.18 -11.20 4.63
CA CYS A 114 -12.48 -10.56 4.52
C CYS A 114 -13.03 -10.67 3.09
N GLY A 115 -12.82 -9.69 2.23
CA GLY A 115 -13.37 -9.65 0.87
C GLY A 115 -14.71 -8.92 0.76
N GLN A 116 -15.29 -8.47 1.89
CA GLN A 116 -16.50 -7.67 1.89
C GLN A 116 -16.24 -6.26 1.40
N ALA A 117 -17.19 -5.74 0.61
CA ALA A 117 -17.21 -4.31 0.30
C ALA A 117 -17.54 -3.50 1.57
N PHE A 118 -16.82 -2.40 1.77
CA PHE A 118 -17.08 -1.45 2.85
C PHE A 118 -17.07 -0.01 2.36
N GLY A 119 -17.82 0.83 3.05
CA GLY A 119 -17.85 2.26 2.82
C GLY A 119 -16.75 2.96 3.61
N ILE A 120 -16.04 3.83 2.95
CA ILE A 120 -14.96 4.66 3.49
C ILE A 120 -15.46 6.09 3.55
N LYS A 121 -15.40 6.71 4.73
CA LYS A 121 -15.67 8.15 4.88
C LYS A 121 -14.49 8.75 5.62
N LEU A 122 -13.76 9.63 4.95
CA LEU A 122 -12.61 10.34 5.51
C LEU A 122 -12.94 11.83 5.71
N LEU A 123 -12.56 12.38 6.84
CA LEU A 123 -12.51 13.80 7.12
C LEU A 123 -11.05 14.24 7.05
N THR A 124 -10.79 15.34 6.35
CA THR A 124 -9.42 15.83 6.15
C THR A 124 -8.91 16.65 7.33
N ASP A 125 -7.60 16.60 7.60
CA ASP A 125 -6.94 17.53 8.52
C ASP A 125 -6.65 18.85 7.80
N GLY A 126 -7.60 19.78 7.92
CA GLY A 126 -7.70 21.01 7.13
C GLY A 126 -8.63 20.84 5.93
N VAL A 127 -8.66 21.83 5.04
CA VAL A 127 -9.58 21.89 3.90
C VAL A 127 -8.80 21.96 2.60
N MET A 128 -8.94 20.96 1.74
CA MET A 128 -8.18 20.84 0.49
C MET A 128 -8.75 21.75 -0.60
N VAL A 129 -7.89 22.48 -1.30
CA VAL A 129 -8.25 23.23 -2.51
C VAL A 129 -8.24 22.27 -3.71
N VAL A 130 -9.41 22.09 -4.34
CA VAL A 130 -9.59 21.11 -5.42
C VAL A 130 -9.72 21.75 -6.81
N ASP A 131 -10.17 23.01 -6.90
CA ASP A 131 -10.32 23.71 -8.17
C ASP A 131 -10.48 25.22 -7.96
N PHE A 132 -10.44 25.97 -9.04
CA PHE A 132 -10.65 27.41 -9.05
C PHE A 132 -11.82 27.83 -9.94
N SER A 133 -12.52 28.88 -9.51
CA SER A 133 -13.57 29.53 -10.30
C SER A 133 -13.31 31.03 -10.45
N ARG A 134 -13.74 31.61 -11.54
CA ARG A 134 -13.73 33.06 -11.74
C ARG A 134 -14.86 33.70 -10.95
N VAL A 135 -14.53 34.76 -10.23
CA VAL A 135 -15.46 35.69 -9.63
C VAL A 135 -15.32 37.09 -10.30
N GLU A 136 -16.15 38.06 -9.97
CA GLU A 136 -15.97 39.43 -10.46
C GLU A 136 -14.56 39.91 -10.08
N GLY A 137 -13.78 40.37 -11.07
CA GLY A 137 -12.39 40.81 -10.86
C GLY A 137 -11.30 39.70 -10.94
N GLY A 138 -11.65 38.44 -11.26
CA GLY A 138 -10.68 37.38 -11.48
C GLY A 138 -10.80 36.18 -10.53
N CYS A 139 -9.67 35.63 -10.06
CA CYS A 139 -9.61 34.54 -9.09
C CYS A 139 -8.65 34.94 -7.95
N PRO A 140 -9.14 35.51 -6.85
CA PRO A 140 -8.32 36.00 -5.73
C PRO A 140 -7.38 34.92 -5.17
N ALA A 141 -7.90 33.71 -4.94
CA ALA A 141 -7.10 32.61 -4.40
C ALA A 141 -5.92 32.24 -5.31
N LYS A 142 -6.17 32.13 -6.62
CA LYS A 142 -5.09 31.84 -7.58
C LYS A 142 -4.09 32.99 -7.70
N SER A 143 -4.58 34.23 -7.62
CA SER A 143 -3.73 35.44 -7.71
C SER A 143 -2.79 35.61 -6.52
N CYS A 144 -3.18 35.16 -5.32
CA CYS A 144 -2.32 35.19 -4.15
C CYS A 144 -1.39 33.98 -4.02
N GLY A 145 -1.41 33.05 -4.99
CA GLY A 145 -0.50 31.91 -5.05
C GLY A 145 -1.00 30.63 -4.41
N ILE A 146 -2.27 30.53 -4.05
CA ILE A 146 -2.92 29.25 -3.68
C ILE A 146 -2.97 28.35 -4.92
N LYS A 147 -2.77 27.05 -4.74
CA LYS A 147 -2.75 26.01 -5.79
C LYS A 147 -3.71 24.88 -5.46
N GLU A 148 -4.11 24.14 -6.48
CA GLU A 148 -4.77 22.85 -6.33
C GLU A 148 -3.88 21.91 -5.54
N GLY A 149 -4.46 21.12 -4.63
CA GLY A 149 -3.75 20.26 -3.68
C GLY A 149 -3.27 20.96 -2.40
N ASP A 150 -3.37 22.30 -2.28
CA ASP A 150 -3.08 22.98 -1.02
C ASP A 150 -4.11 22.62 0.05
N ILE A 151 -3.66 22.42 1.28
CA ILE A 151 -4.53 22.13 2.42
C ILE A 151 -4.56 23.38 3.31
N ILE A 152 -5.70 24.06 3.37
CA ILE A 152 -5.91 25.21 4.23
C ILE A 152 -6.02 24.73 5.68
N ILE A 153 -5.11 25.19 6.55
CA ILE A 153 -5.05 24.83 7.97
C ILE A 153 -5.78 25.87 8.82
N SER A 154 -5.55 27.15 8.53
CA SER A 154 -6.20 28.24 9.25
C SER A 154 -6.31 29.49 8.39
N ILE A 155 -7.29 30.35 8.75
CA ILE A 155 -7.48 31.67 8.15
C ILE A 155 -7.55 32.67 9.30
N ASP A 156 -6.71 33.71 9.28
CA ASP A 156 -6.57 34.73 10.34
C ASP A 156 -6.35 34.07 11.72
N GLY A 157 -5.53 33.01 11.78
CA GLY A 157 -5.23 32.26 12.98
C GLY A 157 -6.37 31.36 13.49
N LYS A 158 -7.53 31.34 12.85
CA LYS A 158 -8.63 30.41 13.16
C LYS A 158 -8.46 29.11 12.40
N LYS A 159 -8.29 28.01 13.11
CA LYS A 159 -8.23 26.67 12.51
C LYS A 159 -9.52 26.39 11.74
N VAL A 160 -9.39 25.80 10.54
CA VAL A 160 -10.53 25.39 9.71
C VAL A 160 -10.48 23.89 9.47
N SER A 161 -11.64 23.25 9.55
CA SER A 161 -11.83 21.81 9.36
C SER A 161 -12.97 21.49 8.40
N SER A 162 -13.69 22.52 7.94
CA SER A 162 -14.82 22.34 7.03
C SER A 162 -14.91 23.44 5.97
N ASN A 163 -15.49 23.07 4.83
CA ASN A 163 -15.85 24.00 3.76
C ASN A 163 -16.74 25.14 4.27
N ALA A 164 -17.66 24.84 5.19
CA ALA A 164 -18.56 25.85 5.78
C ALA A 164 -17.79 26.90 6.58
N GLU A 165 -16.76 26.50 7.35
CA GLU A 165 -15.90 27.42 8.10
C GLU A 165 -15.10 28.34 7.19
N VAL A 166 -14.43 27.75 6.16
CA VAL A 166 -13.70 28.53 5.15
C VAL A 166 -14.62 29.55 4.47
N SER A 167 -15.81 29.11 4.02
CA SER A 167 -16.78 29.96 3.37
C SER A 167 -17.30 31.06 4.30
N SER A 168 -17.53 30.75 5.58
CA SER A 168 -17.99 31.72 6.58
C SER A 168 -16.95 32.82 6.85
N ILE A 169 -15.68 32.43 7.05
CA ILE A 169 -14.60 33.39 7.32
C ILE A 169 -14.43 34.34 6.12
N ILE A 170 -14.34 33.78 4.90
CA ILE A 170 -14.18 34.61 3.69
C ILE A 170 -15.37 35.52 3.44
N ARG A 171 -16.59 35.04 3.67
CA ARG A 171 -17.81 35.86 3.51
C ARG A 171 -17.87 37.04 4.48
N ASN A 172 -17.38 36.83 5.70
CA ASN A 172 -17.39 37.81 6.78
C ASN A 172 -16.11 38.66 6.85
N SER A 173 -15.25 38.59 5.83
CA SER A 173 -14.00 39.36 5.79
C SER A 173 -14.21 40.85 5.43
N ASP A 174 -15.37 41.21 4.96
CA ASP A 174 -15.71 42.58 4.43
C ASP A 174 -14.73 43.02 3.30
N GLY A 175 -14.08 42.08 2.62
CA GLY A 175 -13.07 42.31 1.57
C GLY A 175 -11.69 42.65 2.12
N GLU A 176 -11.50 42.58 3.40
CA GLU A 176 -10.21 42.78 4.04
C GLU A 176 -9.28 41.56 3.71
N LYS A 177 -8.00 41.83 3.77
CA LYS A 177 -6.97 40.81 3.51
C LYS A 177 -6.97 39.77 4.63
N CYS A 178 -7.14 38.50 4.26
CA CYS A 178 -7.07 37.34 5.13
C CYS A 178 -5.69 36.68 5.06
N SER A 179 -5.09 36.33 6.19
CA SER A 179 -3.88 35.57 6.28
C SER A 179 -4.21 34.07 6.27
N VAL A 180 -3.88 33.38 5.18
CA VAL A 180 -4.19 31.94 5.00
C VAL A 180 -2.93 31.11 5.24
N LEU A 181 -2.93 30.30 6.31
CA LEU A 181 -1.92 29.27 6.53
C LEU A 181 -2.35 28.01 5.79
N LEU A 182 -1.49 27.54 4.91
CA LEU A 182 -1.74 26.31 4.14
C LEU A 182 -0.53 25.38 4.18
N ARG A 183 -0.77 24.07 3.93
CA ARG A 183 0.24 23.04 3.79
C ARG A 183 0.30 22.64 2.31
N ARG A 184 1.50 22.67 1.73
CA ARG A 184 1.80 22.25 0.34
C ARG A 184 2.98 21.29 0.36
N SER A 185 2.80 20.06 -0.16
CA SER A 185 3.86 19.04 -0.17
C SER A 185 4.52 18.89 1.21
N GLY A 186 3.72 18.82 2.27
CA GLY A 186 4.16 18.65 3.66
C GLY A 186 4.75 19.89 4.34
N LYS A 187 4.89 21.02 3.64
CA LYS A 187 5.46 22.27 4.19
C LYS A 187 4.37 23.34 4.40
N GLU A 188 4.39 23.96 5.56
CA GLU A 188 3.50 25.07 5.86
C GLU A 188 4.02 26.37 5.27
N GLN A 189 3.08 27.19 4.76
CA GLN A 189 3.33 28.52 4.24
C GLN A 189 2.12 29.40 4.42
N THR A 190 2.33 30.71 4.53
CA THR A 190 1.28 31.69 4.65
C THR A 190 1.17 32.50 3.38
N VAL A 191 -0.06 32.75 2.93
CA VAL A 191 -0.37 33.62 1.79
C VAL A 191 -1.43 34.64 2.19
N ASP A 192 -1.38 35.83 1.58
CA ASP A 192 -2.32 36.92 1.82
C ASP A 192 -3.42 36.88 0.76
N LEU A 193 -4.62 36.48 1.14
CA LEU A 193 -5.79 36.40 0.29
C LEU A 193 -6.70 37.63 0.49
N THR A 194 -6.98 38.38 -0.56
CA THR A 194 -7.97 39.46 -0.53
C THR A 194 -9.23 39.03 -1.26
N PRO A 195 -10.32 38.70 -0.55
CA PRO A 195 -11.57 38.29 -1.18
C PRO A 195 -12.22 39.45 -1.97
N VAL A 196 -12.99 39.08 -3.01
CA VAL A 196 -13.70 40.05 -3.87
C VAL A 196 -15.20 39.85 -3.72
N TYR A 197 -15.94 40.97 -3.66
CA TYR A 197 -17.40 40.95 -3.63
C TYR A 197 -17.97 40.52 -4.98
N SER A 198 -18.72 39.43 -5.00
CA SER A 198 -19.30 38.86 -6.21
C SER A 198 -20.59 38.14 -5.88
N ASN A 199 -21.67 38.49 -6.61
CA ASN A 199 -23.00 37.88 -6.45
C ASN A 199 -23.50 37.88 -4.98
N GLY A 200 -23.41 39.03 -4.31
CA GLY A 200 -23.98 39.21 -2.97
C GLY A 200 -23.12 38.72 -1.80
N ALA A 201 -21.88 38.29 -2.02
CA ALA A 201 -20.96 37.84 -0.97
C ALA A 201 -19.51 38.04 -1.34
N TYR A 202 -18.61 38.11 -0.34
CA TYR A 202 -17.17 38.03 -0.56
C TYR A 202 -16.76 36.60 -0.89
N LYS A 203 -15.91 36.43 -1.89
CA LYS A 203 -15.47 35.13 -2.43
C LYS A 203 -13.99 35.13 -2.73
N ALA A 204 -13.36 33.94 -2.59
CA ALA A 204 -11.98 33.69 -2.94
C ALA A 204 -11.80 33.13 -4.37
N GLY A 205 -12.84 32.59 -4.98
CA GLY A 205 -12.78 31.98 -6.30
C GLY A 205 -12.09 30.61 -6.28
N MET A 206 -12.31 29.82 -5.23
CA MET A 206 -11.78 28.47 -5.11
C MET A 206 -12.87 27.48 -4.69
N TRP A 207 -12.71 26.24 -5.09
CA TRP A 207 -13.48 25.10 -4.61
C TRP A 207 -12.64 24.35 -3.59
N VAL A 208 -13.27 23.95 -2.50
CA VAL A 208 -12.58 23.27 -1.40
C VAL A 208 -13.37 22.05 -0.95
N ARG A 209 -12.63 21.05 -0.43
CA ARG A 209 -13.14 19.76 0.02
C ARG A 209 -12.62 19.45 1.42
N ASP A 210 -13.49 19.01 2.31
CA ASP A 210 -13.20 18.68 3.71
C ASP A 210 -13.42 17.19 4.02
N SER A 211 -13.95 16.44 3.08
CA SER A 211 -14.28 15.03 3.25
C SER A 211 -14.29 14.29 1.92
N SER A 212 -14.06 13.00 1.99
CA SER A 212 -14.21 12.10 0.84
C SER A 212 -14.94 10.83 1.27
N ALA A 213 -15.68 10.24 0.34
CA ALA A 213 -16.38 8.98 0.54
C ALA A 213 -16.14 8.06 -0.65
N GLY A 214 -16.00 6.77 -0.38
CA GLY A 214 -15.75 5.76 -1.41
C GLY A 214 -16.16 4.38 -0.96
N ILE A 215 -15.99 3.42 -1.87
CA ILE A 215 -16.22 1.99 -1.64
C ILE A 215 -14.90 1.28 -1.90
N GLY A 216 -14.54 0.36 -1.02
CA GLY A 216 -13.41 -0.53 -1.16
C GLY A 216 -13.71 -1.91 -0.63
N THR A 217 -12.69 -2.76 -0.57
CA THR A 217 -12.78 -4.11 -0.02
C THR A 217 -11.89 -4.22 1.22
N LEU A 218 -12.44 -4.79 2.31
CA LEU A 218 -11.68 -5.18 3.49
C LEU A 218 -10.78 -6.37 3.13
N THR A 219 -9.49 -6.26 3.43
CA THR A 219 -8.52 -7.32 3.15
C THR A 219 -8.52 -8.36 4.27
N PHE A 220 -8.31 -7.92 5.48
CA PHE A 220 -8.27 -8.81 6.65
C PHE A 220 -8.72 -8.08 7.92
N TYR A 221 -9.09 -8.90 8.89
CA TYR A 221 -9.34 -8.51 10.27
C TYR A 221 -8.44 -9.33 11.20
N ASP A 222 -7.74 -8.65 12.11
CA ASP A 222 -6.96 -9.27 13.18
C ASP A 222 -7.82 -9.39 14.44
N ALA A 223 -8.30 -10.60 14.72
CA ALA A 223 -9.17 -10.85 15.87
C ALA A 223 -8.45 -10.71 17.23
N GLN A 224 -7.12 -10.60 17.26
CA GLN A 224 -6.37 -10.47 18.50
C GLN A 224 -6.40 -9.04 19.06
N ASN A 225 -6.44 -8.04 18.18
CA ASN A 225 -6.38 -6.63 18.56
C ASN A 225 -7.51 -5.79 17.95
N GLY A 226 -8.40 -6.40 17.15
CA GLY A 226 -9.54 -5.71 16.54
C GLY A 226 -9.17 -4.82 15.35
N THR A 227 -7.93 -4.86 14.85
CA THR A 227 -7.51 -4.05 13.71
C THR A 227 -7.89 -4.68 12.37
N PHE A 228 -7.93 -3.84 11.34
CA PHE A 228 -8.14 -4.28 9.96
C PHE A 228 -7.19 -3.58 9.00
N GLY A 229 -7.01 -4.19 7.83
CA GLY A 229 -6.42 -3.57 6.65
C GLY A 229 -7.36 -3.66 5.45
N GLY A 230 -7.34 -2.63 4.58
CA GLY A 230 -8.17 -2.58 3.38
C GLY A 230 -7.56 -1.75 2.26
N LEU A 231 -8.10 -1.84 1.06
CA LEU A 231 -7.70 -1.18 -0.19
C LEU A 231 -6.34 -1.60 -0.74
N GLY A 232 -5.26 -1.57 0.07
CA GLY A 232 -3.89 -1.79 -0.40
C GLY A 232 -3.28 -0.61 -1.17
N HIS A 233 -3.94 0.55 -1.17
CA HIS A 233 -3.48 1.81 -1.73
C HIS A 233 -4.13 2.99 -1.00
N PRO A 234 -3.58 4.23 -1.09
CA PRO A 234 -4.15 5.39 -0.41
C PRO A 234 -5.53 5.77 -0.95
N VAL A 235 -6.32 6.40 -0.11
CA VAL A 235 -7.47 7.19 -0.55
C VAL A 235 -6.97 8.57 -0.95
N CYS A 236 -7.10 8.87 -2.24
CA CYS A 236 -6.71 10.15 -2.83
C CYS A 236 -7.94 10.97 -3.21
N ASP A 237 -7.76 12.28 -3.30
CA ASP A 237 -8.76 13.16 -3.87
C ASP A 237 -8.95 12.86 -5.38
N SER A 238 -10.20 12.84 -5.84
CA SER A 238 -10.53 12.48 -7.22
C SER A 238 -10.05 13.48 -8.26
N ASP A 239 -9.90 14.74 -7.88
CA ASP A 239 -9.56 15.84 -8.79
C ASP A 239 -8.05 16.09 -8.80
N THR A 240 -7.45 16.24 -7.61
CA THR A 240 -6.03 16.56 -7.44
C THR A 240 -5.11 15.35 -7.49
N LYS A 241 -5.63 14.13 -7.25
CA LYS A 241 -4.86 12.87 -7.07
C LYS A 241 -3.92 12.86 -5.87
N GLU A 242 -3.96 13.88 -5.04
CA GLU A 242 -3.17 13.93 -3.81
C GLU A 242 -3.80 13.06 -2.72
N MET A 243 -2.96 12.39 -1.94
CA MET A 243 -3.43 11.59 -0.80
C MET A 243 -4.13 12.49 0.23
N LEU A 244 -5.31 12.06 0.67
CA LEU A 244 -6.10 12.80 1.64
C LEU A 244 -5.46 12.73 3.04
N PRO A 245 -5.11 13.88 3.64
CA PRO A 245 -4.61 13.91 5.01
C PRO A 245 -5.77 13.58 5.97
N LEU A 246 -5.61 12.50 6.71
CA LEU A 246 -6.64 11.98 7.60
C LEU A 246 -6.70 12.75 8.92
N SER A 247 -7.85 13.31 9.25
CA SER A 247 -8.19 13.79 10.61
C SER A 247 -9.00 12.74 11.37
N ALA A 248 -10.02 12.19 10.71
CA ALA A 248 -10.85 11.12 11.22
C ALA A 248 -11.43 10.32 10.08
N GLY A 249 -11.62 9.01 10.29
CA GLY A 249 -12.22 8.16 9.29
C GLY A 249 -13.22 7.18 9.90
N LEU A 250 -14.25 6.85 9.13
CA LEU A 250 -15.29 5.93 9.53
C LEU A 250 -15.42 4.79 8.53
N VAL A 251 -15.61 3.58 9.05
CA VAL A 251 -15.98 2.39 8.29
C VAL A 251 -17.49 2.27 8.29
N GLY A 252 -18.11 2.41 7.13
CA GLY A 252 -19.56 2.32 6.97
C GLY A 252 -19.98 1.01 6.29
N LYS A 253 -21.20 0.57 6.59
CA LYS A 253 -21.84 -0.48 5.81
C LYS A 253 -22.26 0.07 4.45
N VAL A 254 -22.04 -0.73 3.40
CA VAL A 254 -22.39 -0.38 2.03
C VAL A 254 -23.31 -1.44 1.43
N ASN A 255 -24.34 -1.01 0.70
CA ASN A 255 -25.14 -1.86 -0.16
C ASN A 255 -24.68 -1.67 -1.60
N ILE A 256 -24.23 -2.72 -2.25
CA ILE A 256 -23.90 -2.70 -3.67
C ILE A 256 -25.22 -2.70 -4.45
N THR A 257 -25.43 -1.66 -5.24
CA THR A 257 -26.66 -1.44 -6.02
C THR A 257 -26.49 -1.79 -7.49
N GLY A 258 -25.24 -1.96 -7.94
CA GLY A 258 -24.94 -2.31 -9.32
C GLY A 258 -23.45 -2.43 -9.59
N LEU A 259 -23.15 -2.75 -10.85
CA LEU A 259 -21.79 -2.92 -11.33
C LEU A 259 -21.71 -2.38 -12.76
N VAL A 260 -20.67 -1.60 -13.03
CA VAL A 260 -20.23 -1.23 -14.38
C VAL A 260 -19.07 -2.14 -14.75
N GLN A 261 -19.20 -2.90 -15.83
CA GLN A 261 -18.14 -3.81 -16.28
C GLN A 261 -16.91 -3.03 -16.77
N SER A 262 -15.75 -3.62 -16.53
CA SER A 262 -14.48 -3.17 -17.12
C SER A 262 -14.40 -3.52 -18.60
N ASP A 263 -13.88 -2.60 -19.37
CA ASP A 263 -13.50 -2.81 -20.77
C ASP A 263 -12.15 -2.12 -21.02
N LYS A 264 -11.48 -2.50 -22.10
CA LYS A 264 -10.20 -1.91 -22.48
C LYS A 264 -10.28 -0.38 -22.56
N GLY A 265 -9.43 0.30 -21.79
CA GLY A 265 -9.41 1.76 -21.69
C GLY A 265 -10.51 2.35 -20.79
N LYS A 266 -11.36 1.53 -20.20
CA LYS A 266 -12.48 1.96 -19.34
C LYS A 266 -12.58 1.04 -18.13
N PRO A 267 -11.95 1.39 -17.00
CA PRO A 267 -12.11 0.63 -15.76
C PRO A 267 -13.58 0.62 -15.33
N GLY A 268 -14.09 -0.55 -14.98
CA GLY A 268 -15.40 -0.70 -14.37
C GLY A 268 -15.42 -0.27 -12.91
N GLN A 269 -16.60 -0.28 -12.30
CA GLN A 269 -16.75 0.05 -10.88
C GLN A 269 -17.95 -0.63 -10.23
N LEU A 270 -17.84 -0.92 -8.94
CA LEU A 270 -18.97 -1.24 -8.10
C LEU A 270 -19.75 0.04 -7.78
N LEU A 271 -21.06 0.00 -7.95
CA LEU A 271 -21.97 1.06 -7.57
C LEU A 271 -22.60 0.68 -6.23
N GLY A 272 -22.66 1.60 -5.29
CA GLY A 272 -23.26 1.32 -4.00
C GLY A 272 -23.59 2.57 -3.22
N GLU A 273 -24.36 2.37 -2.17
CA GLU A 273 -24.84 3.40 -1.28
C GLU A 273 -24.52 3.04 0.17
N PHE A 274 -24.19 4.04 0.99
CA PHE A 274 -24.02 3.82 2.42
C PHE A 274 -25.36 3.37 3.03
N SER A 275 -25.33 2.26 3.73
CA SER A 275 -26.52 1.67 4.37
C SER A 275 -26.71 2.23 5.77
N GLY A 276 -27.55 3.26 5.90
CA GLY A 276 -27.89 3.84 7.19
C GLY A 276 -26.75 4.67 7.83
N SER A 277 -26.87 4.86 9.14
CA SER A 277 -25.88 5.58 9.97
C SER A 277 -25.00 4.61 10.77
N GLU A 278 -25.03 3.33 10.45
CA GLU A 278 -24.27 2.32 11.20
C GLU A 278 -22.77 2.49 10.92
N ASN A 279 -22.06 2.87 11.98
CA ASN A 279 -20.61 2.89 12.00
C ASN A 279 -20.11 1.51 12.43
N LEU A 280 -19.25 0.90 11.63
CA LEU A 280 -18.68 -0.42 11.89
C LEU A 280 -17.32 -0.35 12.57
N GLY A 281 -16.71 0.85 12.59
CA GLY A 281 -15.38 1.07 13.14
C GLY A 281 -14.76 2.38 12.65
N SER A 282 -13.52 2.62 13.03
CA SER A 282 -12.75 3.82 12.68
C SER A 282 -11.62 3.51 11.72
N ILE A 283 -11.32 4.47 10.83
CA ILE A 283 -10.09 4.48 10.03
C ILE A 283 -9.12 5.44 10.73
N ASN A 284 -7.97 4.93 11.13
CA ASN A 284 -6.96 5.64 11.89
C ASN A 284 -5.73 6.01 11.07
N LEU A 285 -5.52 5.34 9.92
CA LEU A 285 -4.40 5.56 9.02
C LEU A 285 -4.85 5.48 7.57
N ASN A 286 -4.47 6.48 6.76
CA ASN A 286 -4.51 6.48 5.30
C ASN A 286 -3.09 6.70 4.82
N CYS A 287 -2.47 5.71 4.19
CA CYS A 287 -1.09 5.75 3.74
C CYS A 287 -0.92 5.07 2.38
N GLU A 288 0.29 5.08 1.82
CA GLU A 288 0.59 4.52 0.51
C GLU A 288 0.21 3.03 0.38
N ASP A 289 0.21 2.30 1.49
CA ASP A 289 -0.06 0.86 1.53
C ASP A 289 -1.53 0.52 1.80
N GLY A 290 -2.41 1.51 1.97
CA GLY A 290 -3.85 1.30 2.20
C GLY A 290 -4.47 2.10 3.32
N VAL A 291 -5.63 1.62 3.77
CA VAL A 291 -6.36 2.15 4.94
C VAL A 291 -6.39 1.13 6.06
N TYR A 292 -6.17 1.62 7.28
CA TYR A 292 -6.09 0.79 8.47
C TYR A 292 -6.85 1.44 9.63
N GLY A 293 -7.32 0.61 10.54
CA GLY A 293 -8.07 1.09 11.68
C GLY A 293 -8.58 -0.04 12.54
N SER A 294 -9.65 0.19 13.28
CA SER A 294 -10.27 -0.79 14.17
C SER A 294 -11.76 -1.00 13.81
N LEU A 295 -12.22 -2.23 13.98
CA LEU A 295 -13.63 -2.60 13.84
C LEU A 295 -14.19 -3.03 15.18
N ASP A 296 -15.46 -2.70 15.44
CA ASP A 296 -16.16 -3.04 16.67
C ASP A 296 -16.40 -4.55 16.81
N LYS A 297 -16.44 -5.27 15.69
CA LYS A 297 -16.63 -6.71 15.64
C LYS A 297 -16.03 -7.31 14.36
N ASN A 298 -15.76 -8.60 14.39
CA ASN A 298 -15.32 -9.34 13.20
C ASN A 298 -16.36 -9.21 12.07
N PRO A 299 -15.97 -8.68 10.90
CA PRO A 299 -16.88 -8.48 9.77
C PRO A 299 -17.13 -9.75 8.94
N SER A 300 -16.35 -10.82 9.14
CA SER A 300 -16.32 -12.02 8.29
C SER A 300 -16.55 -13.29 9.09
N ALA A 301 -17.32 -14.22 8.52
CA ALA A 301 -17.48 -15.57 9.06
C ALA A 301 -16.40 -16.56 8.58
N ALA A 302 -15.42 -16.10 7.79
CA ALA A 302 -14.34 -16.94 7.29
C ALA A 302 -13.43 -17.42 8.42
N GLU A 303 -12.90 -18.63 8.27
CA GLU A 303 -11.89 -19.15 9.20
C GLU A 303 -10.58 -18.37 9.05
N PRO A 304 -9.87 -18.09 10.16
CA PRO A 304 -8.57 -17.43 10.10
C PRO A 304 -7.55 -18.27 9.32
N VAL A 305 -6.73 -17.58 8.54
CA VAL A 305 -5.63 -18.20 7.78
C VAL A 305 -4.29 -17.60 8.20
N GLU A 306 -3.21 -18.38 8.07
CA GLU A 306 -1.87 -17.88 8.35
C GLU A 306 -1.47 -16.76 7.39
N LEU A 307 -0.74 -15.77 7.89
CA LEU A 307 -0.07 -14.76 7.08
C LEU A 307 1.07 -15.41 6.26
N GLY A 308 1.04 -15.24 4.95
CA GLY A 308 2.14 -15.60 4.06
C GLY A 308 3.14 -14.45 3.96
N PHE A 309 4.43 -14.72 4.19
CA PHE A 309 5.46 -13.71 4.05
C PHE A 309 5.88 -13.57 2.58
N ARG A 310 6.24 -12.34 2.16
CA ARG A 310 6.58 -12.02 0.75
C ARG A 310 7.61 -12.96 0.11
N GLN A 311 8.60 -13.41 0.87
CA GLN A 311 9.64 -14.32 0.37
C GLN A 311 9.14 -15.75 0.11
N GLU A 312 7.96 -16.12 0.59
CA GLU A 312 7.35 -17.45 0.41
C GLU A 312 6.44 -17.52 -0.82
N ILE A 313 6.00 -16.36 -1.33
CA ILE A 313 5.05 -16.25 -2.44
C ILE A 313 5.66 -16.81 -3.72
N LYS A 314 4.85 -17.48 -4.52
CA LYS A 314 5.28 -18.08 -5.79
C LYS A 314 4.40 -17.60 -6.94
N LYS A 315 5.02 -17.44 -8.11
CA LYS A 315 4.25 -17.31 -9.35
C LYS A 315 3.38 -18.54 -9.55
N GLY A 316 2.16 -18.37 -10.02
CA GLY A 316 1.23 -19.46 -10.24
C GLY A 316 -0.15 -19.21 -9.66
N LYS A 317 -0.92 -20.27 -9.49
CA LYS A 317 -2.31 -20.21 -9.06
C LYS A 317 -2.46 -19.62 -7.66
N ALA A 318 -3.48 -18.77 -7.50
CA ALA A 318 -3.94 -18.20 -6.26
C ALA A 318 -5.45 -17.93 -6.37
N LYS A 319 -6.05 -17.43 -5.32
CA LYS A 319 -7.46 -17.03 -5.30
C LYS A 319 -7.59 -15.63 -4.74
N ILE A 320 -8.62 -14.91 -5.16
CA ILE A 320 -9.08 -13.70 -4.48
C ILE A 320 -10.44 -13.95 -3.85
N LEU A 321 -10.72 -13.22 -2.77
CA LEU A 321 -12.06 -13.16 -2.18
C LEU A 321 -12.62 -11.77 -2.46
N CYS A 322 -13.82 -11.68 -3.01
CA CYS A 322 -14.50 -10.40 -3.16
C CYS A 322 -16.02 -10.57 -3.25
N SER A 323 -16.73 -9.54 -2.79
CA SER A 323 -18.17 -9.39 -2.96
C SER A 323 -18.41 -8.37 -4.07
N ILE A 324 -18.98 -8.81 -5.19
CA ILE A 324 -19.28 -7.94 -6.34
C ILE A 324 -20.77 -7.57 -6.43
N ASP A 325 -21.61 -8.20 -5.63
CA ASP A 325 -23.07 -7.99 -5.61
C ASP A 325 -23.61 -7.64 -4.21
N GLY A 326 -22.72 -7.37 -3.25
CA GLY A 326 -23.07 -7.01 -1.88
C GLY A 326 -23.45 -8.18 -0.99
N LYS A 327 -23.37 -9.43 -1.48
CA LYS A 327 -23.53 -10.65 -0.67
C LYS A 327 -22.21 -11.06 -0.04
N GLU A 328 -22.21 -12.26 0.58
CA GLU A 328 -20.98 -12.85 1.12
C GLU A 328 -19.90 -12.95 0.04
N PRO A 329 -18.62 -12.71 0.39
CA PRO A 329 -17.53 -12.81 -0.54
C PRO A 329 -17.40 -14.20 -1.16
N GLU A 330 -17.22 -14.23 -2.46
CA GLU A 330 -16.94 -15.46 -3.22
C GLU A 330 -15.46 -15.56 -3.54
N SER A 331 -14.99 -16.80 -3.75
CA SER A 331 -13.59 -17.10 -4.06
C SER A 331 -13.42 -17.31 -5.55
N TYR A 332 -12.54 -16.52 -6.19
CA TYR A 332 -12.28 -16.54 -7.63
C TYR A 332 -10.83 -16.89 -7.94
N ASP A 333 -10.62 -17.64 -9.01
CA ASP A 333 -9.30 -18.09 -9.44
C ASP A 333 -8.50 -16.97 -10.14
N ILE A 334 -7.25 -16.82 -9.73
CA ILE A 334 -6.29 -15.88 -10.32
C ILE A 334 -4.93 -16.54 -10.56
N LEU A 335 -4.09 -15.86 -11.32
CA LEU A 335 -2.68 -16.21 -11.50
C LEU A 335 -1.79 -15.07 -11.01
N ILE A 336 -0.84 -15.35 -10.11
CA ILE A 336 0.25 -14.43 -9.80
C ILE A 336 1.31 -14.59 -10.88
N GLU A 337 1.47 -13.58 -11.74
CA GLU A 337 2.38 -13.63 -12.88
C GLU A 337 3.75 -13.05 -12.58
N GLN A 338 3.79 -11.99 -11.76
CA GLN A 338 5.03 -11.32 -11.38
C GLN A 338 5.05 -11.04 -9.88
N ILE A 339 6.24 -11.04 -9.31
CA ILE A 339 6.50 -10.73 -7.90
C ILE A 339 7.74 -9.84 -7.86
N ASN A 340 7.61 -8.67 -7.25
CA ASN A 340 8.68 -7.74 -6.98
C ASN A 340 8.93 -7.71 -5.46
N LEU A 341 9.93 -8.45 -5.00
CA LEU A 341 10.20 -8.59 -3.57
C LEU A 341 10.75 -7.33 -2.91
N ALA A 342 11.15 -6.30 -3.67
CA ALA A 342 11.68 -5.06 -3.09
C ALA A 342 10.72 -4.44 -2.06
N GLY A 343 9.41 -4.61 -2.26
CA GLY A 343 8.37 -4.11 -1.38
C GLY A 343 8.25 -2.58 -1.41
N GLY A 344 7.36 -2.05 -0.57
CA GLY A 344 7.18 -0.61 -0.42
C GLY A 344 6.40 0.03 -1.56
N SER A 345 5.56 -0.74 -2.25
CA SER A 345 4.80 -0.28 -3.40
C SER A 345 3.51 -1.07 -3.54
N GLU A 346 2.43 -0.39 -3.84
CA GLU A 346 1.15 -0.98 -4.24
C GLU A 346 1.23 -1.86 -5.52
N HIS A 347 2.43 -2.00 -6.09
CA HIS A 347 2.76 -2.74 -7.32
C HIS A 347 3.71 -3.93 -7.07
N ASP A 348 3.62 -4.58 -5.91
CA ASP A 348 4.51 -5.69 -5.53
C ASP A 348 4.26 -6.96 -6.33
N MET A 349 3.03 -7.16 -6.77
CA MET A 349 2.62 -8.30 -7.59
C MET A 349 1.87 -7.85 -8.84
N VAL A 350 1.98 -8.64 -9.92
CA VAL A 350 1.04 -8.58 -11.04
C VAL A 350 0.17 -9.82 -10.97
N VAL A 351 -1.14 -9.61 -10.93
CA VAL A 351 -2.15 -10.66 -10.89
C VAL A 351 -3.02 -10.62 -12.12
N LYS A 352 -3.48 -11.80 -12.56
CA LYS A 352 -4.41 -11.96 -13.67
C LYS A 352 -5.64 -12.72 -13.22
N ILE A 353 -6.81 -12.21 -13.48
CA ILE A 353 -8.08 -12.93 -13.31
C ILE A 353 -8.14 -14.06 -14.35
N THR A 354 -8.36 -15.29 -13.88
CA THR A 354 -8.54 -16.48 -14.73
C THR A 354 -9.89 -17.14 -14.54
N ASP A 355 -10.64 -16.69 -13.55
CA ASP A 355 -11.98 -17.15 -13.26
C ASP A 355 -12.97 -16.66 -14.30
N THR A 356 -13.64 -17.60 -14.99
CA THR A 356 -14.56 -17.28 -16.08
C THR A 356 -15.84 -16.61 -15.61
N ASP A 357 -16.36 -17.01 -14.44
CA ASP A 357 -17.60 -16.45 -13.89
C ASP A 357 -17.39 -15.00 -13.45
N LEU A 358 -16.24 -14.71 -12.85
CA LEU A 358 -15.88 -13.32 -12.51
C LEU A 358 -15.72 -12.47 -13.77
N LEU A 359 -15.00 -12.98 -14.79
CA LEU A 359 -14.78 -12.26 -16.06
C LEU A 359 -16.09 -11.98 -16.80
N GLU A 360 -17.03 -12.93 -16.82
CA GLU A 360 -18.35 -12.72 -17.42
C GLU A 360 -19.15 -11.63 -16.70
N LYS A 361 -19.05 -11.57 -15.37
CA LYS A 361 -19.77 -10.61 -14.55
C LYS A 361 -19.14 -9.22 -14.61
N THR A 362 -17.81 -9.12 -14.54
CA THR A 362 -17.12 -7.86 -14.31
C THR A 362 -16.27 -7.35 -15.48
N GLY A 363 -15.96 -8.20 -16.45
CA GLY A 363 -15.03 -7.91 -17.55
C GLY A 363 -13.55 -7.89 -17.11
N GLY A 364 -13.27 -8.01 -15.81
CA GLY A 364 -11.95 -7.94 -15.19
C GLY A 364 -12.00 -7.36 -13.78
N ILE A 365 -10.90 -6.76 -13.33
CA ILE A 365 -10.85 -6.05 -12.06
C ILE A 365 -11.62 -4.73 -12.20
N VAL A 366 -12.50 -4.43 -11.26
CA VAL A 366 -13.31 -3.19 -11.21
C VAL A 366 -12.96 -2.36 -9.98
N GLN A 367 -13.16 -1.05 -10.03
CA GLN A 367 -13.02 -0.17 -8.87
C GLN A 367 -14.00 -0.62 -7.77
N GLY A 368 -13.50 -0.71 -6.55
CA GLY A 368 -14.19 -1.30 -5.41
C GLY A 368 -13.67 -2.70 -5.05
N MET A 369 -13.02 -3.44 -5.97
CA MET A 369 -12.30 -4.67 -5.67
C MET A 369 -10.92 -4.44 -5.03
N SER A 370 -10.42 -3.20 -5.00
CA SER A 370 -9.20 -2.86 -4.29
C SER A 370 -9.29 -3.26 -2.82
N GLY A 371 -8.32 -4.03 -2.33
CA GLY A 371 -8.32 -4.66 -1.02
C GLY A 371 -8.77 -6.13 -1.05
N SER A 372 -9.24 -6.69 -2.17
CA SER A 372 -9.61 -8.11 -2.25
C SER A 372 -8.44 -8.99 -1.82
N PRO A 373 -8.56 -9.79 -0.73
CA PRO A 373 -7.46 -10.59 -0.23
C PRO A 373 -7.03 -11.66 -1.22
N ILE A 374 -5.71 -11.83 -1.38
CA ILE A 374 -5.11 -12.86 -2.22
C ILE A 374 -4.67 -14.03 -1.34
N ILE A 375 -5.22 -15.20 -1.63
CA ILE A 375 -4.93 -16.44 -0.91
C ILE A 375 -4.12 -17.38 -1.81
N GLN A 376 -2.95 -17.80 -1.34
CA GLN A 376 -2.12 -18.80 -2.00
C GLN A 376 -1.72 -19.90 -1.01
N ASN A 377 -1.95 -21.16 -1.37
CA ASN A 377 -1.64 -22.32 -0.52
C ASN A 377 -2.23 -22.24 0.91
N GLY A 378 -3.44 -21.67 1.04
CA GLY A 378 -4.12 -21.53 2.32
C GLY A 378 -3.61 -20.38 3.20
N ARG A 379 -2.76 -19.49 2.68
CA ARG A 379 -2.21 -18.32 3.38
C ARG A 379 -2.67 -17.03 2.74
N LEU A 380 -2.88 -16.00 3.53
CA LEU A 380 -3.10 -14.64 3.08
C LEU A 380 -1.75 -14.06 2.63
N VAL A 381 -1.58 -13.81 1.33
CA VAL A 381 -0.30 -13.38 0.74
C VAL A 381 -0.31 -11.94 0.25
N GLY A 382 -1.48 -11.33 0.09
CA GLY A 382 -1.59 -9.95 -0.40
C GLY A 382 -3.02 -9.49 -0.58
N ALA A 383 -3.15 -8.36 -1.25
CA ALA A 383 -4.42 -7.79 -1.68
C ALA A 383 -4.31 -7.22 -3.09
N VAL A 384 -5.40 -7.25 -3.86
CA VAL A 384 -5.52 -6.55 -5.15
C VAL A 384 -5.53 -5.05 -4.89
N THR A 385 -4.80 -4.28 -5.70
CA THR A 385 -4.73 -2.81 -5.57
C THR A 385 -5.36 -2.12 -6.79
N HIS A 386 -4.63 -2.02 -7.88
CA HIS A 386 -5.03 -1.27 -9.07
C HIS A 386 -5.24 -2.17 -10.28
N VAL A 387 -6.21 -1.81 -11.13
CA VAL A 387 -6.48 -2.45 -12.42
C VAL A 387 -5.59 -1.83 -13.52
N PHE A 388 -5.18 -2.64 -14.51
CA PHE A 388 -4.55 -2.13 -15.72
C PHE A 388 -5.62 -1.53 -16.64
N ILE A 389 -5.48 -0.27 -16.99
CA ILE A 389 -6.47 0.44 -17.80
C ILE A 389 -6.63 -0.22 -19.19
N ASP A 390 -5.52 -0.61 -19.82
CA ASP A 390 -5.52 -1.20 -21.15
C ASP A 390 -5.79 -2.72 -21.19
N ASP A 391 -5.76 -3.38 -20.02
CA ASP A 391 -6.04 -4.81 -19.88
C ASP A 391 -6.65 -5.12 -18.50
N PRO A 392 -7.97 -4.95 -18.35
CA PRO A 392 -8.64 -5.08 -17.04
C PRO A 392 -8.59 -6.48 -16.42
N GLN A 393 -8.18 -7.50 -17.16
CA GLN A 393 -7.96 -8.83 -16.60
C GLN A 393 -6.72 -8.86 -15.70
N HIS A 394 -5.81 -7.89 -15.86
CA HIS A 394 -4.61 -7.75 -15.05
C HIS A 394 -4.71 -6.57 -14.07
N GLY A 395 -4.01 -6.70 -12.97
CA GLY A 395 -3.85 -5.64 -12.00
C GLY A 395 -2.64 -5.86 -11.11
N TYR A 396 -2.43 -4.89 -10.24
CA TYR A 396 -1.39 -4.94 -9.24
C TYR A 396 -1.91 -5.54 -7.92
N GLY A 397 -0.99 -5.92 -7.06
CA GLY A 397 -1.26 -6.31 -5.70
C GLY A 397 -0.11 -5.93 -4.77
N ILE A 398 -0.44 -5.76 -3.50
CA ILE A 398 0.48 -5.50 -2.39
C ILE A 398 0.67 -6.73 -1.53
N PHE A 399 1.80 -6.86 -0.83
CA PHE A 399 2.05 -7.96 0.10
C PHE A 399 1.24 -7.82 1.40
N ALA A 400 0.69 -8.93 1.87
CA ALA A 400 -0.07 -8.95 3.12
C ALA A 400 0.80 -8.70 4.36
N ASP A 401 2.08 -9.08 4.34
CA ASP A 401 3.00 -8.84 5.47
C ASP A 401 3.33 -7.35 5.63
N GLU A 402 3.29 -6.57 4.55
CA GLU A 402 3.41 -5.11 4.58
C GLU A 402 2.17 -4.47 5.18
N MET A 403 1.00 -4.86 4.68
CA MET A 403 -0.28 -4.40 5.23
C MET A 403 -0.42 -4.77 6.72
N TYR A 404 0.00 -5.97 7.11
CA TYR A 404 0.00 -6.39 8.52
C TYR A 404 0.88 -5.49 9.37
N SER A 405 2.09 -5.14 8.93
CA SER A 405 2.96 -4.21 9.66
C SER A 405 2.27 -2.88 9.96
N ARG A 406 1.54 -2.32 8.98
CA ARG A 406 0.79 -1.06 9.17
C ARG A 406 -0.36 -1.21 10.17
N SER A 407 -1.05 -2.35 10.15
CA SER A 407 -2.13 -2.58 11.12
C SER A 407 -1.63 -2.69 12.55
N GLN A 408 -0.40 -3.20 12.77
CA GLN A 408 0.22 -3.27 14.10
C GLN A 408 0.60 -1.87 14.64
N GLU A 409 0.98 -0.91 13.77
CA GLU A 409 1.21 0.49 14.19
C GLU A 409 -0.05 1.10 14.84
N ILE A 410 -1.24 0.71 14.37
CA ILE A 410 -2.52 1.16 14.96
C ILE A 410 -2.76 0.50 16.33
N ALA A 411 -2.50 -0.81 16.45
CA ALA A 411 -2.66 -1.53 17.70
C ALA A 411 -1.77 -0.94 18.80
N GLU A 412 -0.48 -0.73 18.51
CA GLU A 412 0.51 -0.15 19.43
C GLU A 412 0.13 1.29 19.85
N SER A 413 -0.37 2.10 18.92
CA SER A 413 -0.79 3.47 19.20
C SER A 413 -2.00 3.52 20.15
N SER A 414 -2.91 2.55 20.02
CA SER A 414 -4.12 2.45 20.85
C SER A 414 -3.78 1.99 22.28
N GLU A 415 -2.84 1.04 22.44
CA GLU A 415 -2.37 0.58 23.74
C GLU A 415 -1.67 1.71 24.53
N ASN A 416 -0.74 2.42 23.88
CA ASN A 416 -0.02 3.55 24.49
C ASN A 416 -0.97 4.70 24.93
N SER A 417 -2.06 4.90 24.19
CA SER A 417 -3.07 5.93 24.53
C SER A 417 -3.90 5.54 25.76
N SER A 418 -4.18 4.26 25.94
CA SER A 418 -4.94 3.73 27.09
C SER A 418 -4.10 3.71 28.37
N GLU A 419 -2.79 3.45 28.30
CA GLU A 419 -1.88 3.49 29.44
C GLU A 419 -1.65 4.93 29.95
N ASN A 420 -1.62 5.93 29.08
CA ASN A 420 -1.46 7.34 29.47
C ASN A 420 -2.75 7.97 30.04
N ALA A 421 -3.89 7.30 29.91
CA ALA A 421 -5.20 7.78 30.40
C ALA A 421 -5.62 7.11 31.73
N SER A 422 -4.89 6.13 32.21
CA SER A 422 -5.08 5.43 33.49
C SER A 422 -4.09 5.90 34.55
#